data_29d9eff9d615d398869a8107bc2b8d98
#
_entry.id   29d9eff9d615d398869a8107bc2b8d98
#
_cell.length_a   1.000
_cell.length_b   1.000
_cell.length_c   1.000
_cell.angle_alpha   90.00
_cell.angle_beta   90.00
_cell.angle_gamma   90.00
#
_symmetry.space_group_name_H-M   'P 1'
#
loop_
_entity.id
_entity.type
_entity.pdbx_description
1 polymer ?
#
loop_
_entity_poly.entity_id
_entity_poly.type
_entity_poly.pdbx_seq_one_letter_code
_entity_poly.pdbx_strand_id
1 'polypeptide(L)'
;MQLGQFTIHQLNGGITNIDGGAMFGVVPKALWTKRYNVNDKNQIALPTHPILIQTNNQHILIDTGIGNSKLTEKERRNFGVDYESQIEVELNKLNLQLTDIDIVLMTHMHFDHASGLTDNAGNAIFSNAVHYIQQDEWHEFQSPNIRSKSTYWEKNNGTFKDQLILFDGEIAICPGIRMQHTGGHSFGHSIIIIESEGEKAVHLGDIFPTTAHTNPLWVTAYDDYPMQSIREKERLFTYFIHQNYWFLFYHDENYFAVKYDNKKNIVDSVSRK
;
A
#
# COMPACT_ATOMS: atom_id res chain seq x y z
N MET A 1 1.39 -12.58 -10.85
CA MET A 1 2.44 -13.59 -10.62
C MET A 1 1.84 -14.79 -9.88
N GLN A 2 2.40 -15.98 -10.07
CA GLN A 2 2.01 -17.14 -9.28
C GLN A 2 2.85 -17.20 -8.00
N LEU A 3 2.25 -17.60 -6.87
CA LEU A 3 2.91 -17.81 -5.59
C LEU A 3 2.31 -19.06 -4.92
N GLY A 4 2.90 -20.24 -5.17
CA GLY A 4 2.28 -21.51 -4.79
C GLY A 4 0.88 -21.66 -5.41
N GLN A 5 -0.15 -21.83 -4.57
CA GLN A 5 -1.55 -21.91 -5.02
C GLN A 5 -2.22 -20.54 -5.24
N PHE A 6 -1.56 -19.43 -4.88
CA PHE A 6 -2.13 -18.11 -5.01
C PHE A 6 -1.73 -17.45 -6.33
N THR A 7 -2.68 -16.75 -6.97
CA THR A 7 -2.40 -15.87 -8.09
C THR A 7 -2.46 -14.42 -7.60
N ILE A 8 -1.36 -13.68 -7.78
CA ILE A 8 -1.24 -12.29 -7.32
C ILE A 8 -1.24 -11.36 -8.51
N HIS A 9 -2.16 -10.41 -8.52
CA HIS A 9 -2.31 -9.39 -9.55
C HIS A 9 -2.04 -8.01 -8.96
N GLN A 10 -1.44 -7.16 -9.75
CA GLN A 10 -1.37 -5.74 -9.50
C GLN A 10 -2.55 -5.08 -10.20
N LEU A 11 -3.32 -4.27 -9.49
CA LEU A 11 -4.39 -3.46 -10.05
C LEU A 11 -3.94 -2.00 -10.16
N ASN A 12 -4.62 -1.23 -10.99
CA ASN A 12 -4.35 0.18 -11.16
C ASN A 12 -5.28 1.01 -10.26
N GLY A 13 -4.77 1.55 -9.16
CA GLY A 13 -5.50 2.41 -8.22
C GLY A 13 -5.37 3.91 -8.50
N GLY A 14 -4.74 4.32 -9.61
CA GLY A 14 -4.48 5.70 -10.00
C GLY A 14 -3.01 6.09 -9.88
N ILE A 15 -2.68 7.31 -10.35
CA ILE A 15 -1.33 7.88 -10.23
C ILE A 15 -1.42 9.30 -9.67
N THR A 16 -0.59 9.57 -8.67
CA THR A 16 -0.32 10.89 -8.13
C THR A 16 1.11 11.33 -8.48
N ASN A 17 1.37 12.65 -8.45
CA ASN A 17 2.71 13.19 -8.60
C ASN A 17 3.04 14.01 -7.35
N ILE A 18 3.87 13.44 -6.50
CA ILE A 18 4.17 13.97 -5.16
C ILE A 18 5.55 14.62 -5.16
N ASP A 19 5.74 15.65 -4.35
CA ASP A 19 7.04 16.28 -4.17
C ASP A 19 8.10 15.26 -3.74
N GLY A 20 9.19 15.18 -4.49
CA GLY A 20 10.26 14.22 -4.23
C GLY A 20 10.95 14.45 -2.88
N GLY A 21 10.98 15.69 -2.37
CA GLY A 21 11.47 15.97 -1.03
C GLY A 21 10.56 15.37 0.05
N ALA A 22 9.24 15.34 -0.19
CA ALA A 22 8.31 14.68 0.72
C ALA A 22 8.50 13.15 0.73
N MET A 23 8.73 12.55 -0.43
CA MET A 23 8.93 11.09 -0.53
C MET A 23 10.28 10.61 -0.03
N PHE A 24 11.33 11.45 -0.09
CA PHE A 24 12.67 11.08 0.36
C PHE A 24 13.11 11.77 1.65
N GLY A 25 12.25 12.60 2.25
CA GLY A 25 12.46 13.22 3.56
C GLY A 25 13.77 14.00 3.63
N VAL A 26 14.63 13.61 4.57
CA VAL A 26 15.93 14.27 4.81
C VAL A 26 17.02 13.91 3.81
N VAL A 27 16.76 13.02 2.84
CA VAL A 27 17.77 12.60 1.85
C VAL A 27 18.03 13.74 0.86
N PRO A 28 19.28 14.15 0.65
CA PRO A 28 19.60 15.21 -0.32
C PRO A 28 19.13 14.87 -1.73
N LYS A 29 18.52 15.84 -2.42
CA LYS A 29 18.02 15.68 -3.79
C LYS A 29 19.08 15.07 -4.73
N ALA A 30 20.32 15.51 -4.65
CA ALA A 30 21.44 14.99 -5.47
C ALA A 30 21.70 13.48 -5.29
N LEU A 31 21.17 12.85 -4.23
CA LEU A 31 21.28 11.41 -3.99
C LEU A 31 20.05 10.67 -4.50
N TRP A 32 18.83 11.09 -4.12
CA TRP A 32 17.62 10.34 -4.48
C TRP A 32 17.27 10.47 -5.98
N THR A 33 17.58 11.59 -6.64
CA THR A 33 17.39 11.73 -8.11
C THR A 33 18.23 10.77 -8.96
N LYS A 34 19.21 10.09 -8.37
CA LYS A 34 19.93 8.98 -9.01
C LYS A 34 19.16 7.66 -9.00
N ARG A 35 18.08 7.60 -8.23
CA ARG A 35 17.27 6.40 -8.00
C ARG A 35 15.86 6.52 -8.55
N TYR A 36 15.38 7.75 -8.74
CA TYR A 36 14.00 8.01 -9.13
C TYR A 36 13.92 9.22 -10.07
N ASN A 37 13.09 9.11 -11.11
CA ASN A 37 12.85 10.20 -12.04
C ASN A 37 12.10 11.34 -11.36
N VAL A 38 12.40 12.58 -11.74
CA VAL A 38 11.78 13.79 -11.19
C VAL A 38 11.48 14.75 -12.32
N ASN A 39 10.29 15.37 -12.27
CA ASN A 39 9.90 16.42 -13.23
C ASN A 39 10.44 17.81 -12.81
N ASP A 40 10.21 18.82 -13.66
CA ASP A 40 10.66 20.19 -13.43
C ASP A 40 10.04 20.86 -12.17
N LYS A 41 8.92 20.32 -11.69
CA LYS A 41 8.25 20.76 -10.45
C LYS A 41 8.75 20.05 -9.20
N ASN A 42 9.83 19.27 -9.29
CA ASN A 42 10.35 18.41 -8.23
C ASN A 42 9.40 17.29 -7.81
N GLN A 43 8.48 16.88 -8.68
CA GLN A 43 7.54 15.80 -8.40
C GLN A 43 8.03 14.50 -9.00
N ILE A 44 7.75 13.40 -8.29
CA ILE A 44 7.92 12.03 -8.77
C ILE A 44 6.55 11.40 -9.01
N ALA A 45 6.45 10.54 -10.02
CA ALA A 45 5.27 9.73 -10.22
C ALA A 45 5.16 8.71 -9.08
N LEU A 46 4.01 8.71 -8.42
CA LEU A 46 3.69 7.78 -7.34
C LEU A 46 2.44 6.99 -7.72
N PRO A 47 2.60 5.84 -8.37
CA PRO A 47 1.47 4.96 -8.64
C PRO A 47 0.85 4.49 -7.34
N THR A 48 -0.46 4.23 -7.36
CA THR A 48 -1.18 3.58 -6.27
C THR A 48 -1.75 2.28 -6.82
N HIS A 49 -1.15 1.15 -6.47
CA HIS A 49 -1.48 -0.13 -7.09
C HIS A 49 -1.92 -1.18 -6.07
N PRO A 50 -3.23 -1.27 -5.79
CA PRO A 50 -3.78 -2.33 -4.99
C PRO A 50 -3.38 -3.71 -5.49
N ILE A 51 -3.18 -4.63 -4.55
CA ILE A 51 -2.73 -5.99 -4.84
C ILE A 51 -3.89 -6.95 -4.62
N LEU A 52 -4.34 -7.61 -5.69
CA LEU A 52 -5.35 -8.66 -5.61
C LEU A 52 -4.66 -10.02 -5.45
N ILE A 53 -5.06 -10.75 -4.43
CA ILE A 53 -4.68 -12.14 -4.21
C ILE A 53 -5.90 -13.01 -4.48
N GLN A 54 -5.80 -13.88 -5.48
CA GLN A 54 -6.79 -14.93 -5.73
C GLN A 54 -6.30 -16.21 -5.09
N THR A 55 -7.07 -16.72 -4.12
CA THR A 55 -6.91 -18.04 -3.54
C THR A 55 -7.89 -19.02 -4.20
N ASN A 56 -7.93 -20.27 -3.78
CA ASN A 56 -8.90 -21.22 -4.33
C ASN A 56 -10.36 -20.84 -4.07
N ASN A 57 -10.62 -20.06 -3.00
CA ASN A 57 -11.97 -19.80 -2.53
C ASN A 57 -12.27 -18.32 -2.26
N GLN A 58 -11.28 -17.44 -2.33
CA GLN A 58 -11.45 -16.03 -1.93
C GLN A 58 -10.63 -15.09 -2.81
N HIS A 59 -11.17 -13.88 -3.00
CA HIS A 59 -10.50 -12.74 -3.59
C HIS A 59 -10.18 -11.73 -2.50
N ILE A 60 -8.90 -11.50 -2.25
CA ILE A 60 -8.40 -10.64 -1.18
C ILE A 60 -7.70 -9.44 -1.81
N LEU A 61 -8.12 -8.24 -1.46
CA LEU A 61 -7.55 -6.99 -1.96
C LEU A 61 -6.73 -6.32 -0.86
N ILE A 62 -5.50 -5.94 -1.16
CA ILE A 62 -4.64 -5.12 -0.29
C ILE A 62 -4.70 -3.68 -0.78
N ASP A 63 -5.17 -2.78 0.06
CA ASP A 63 -5.41 -1.37 -0.18
C ASP A 63 -6.35 -1.09 -1.37
N THR A 64 -6.79 0.17 -1.57
CA THR A 64 -7.89 0.47 -2.49
C THR A 64 -7.65 1.64 -3.44
N GLY A 65 -6.45 2.22 -3.44
CA GLY A 65 -6.10 3.32 -4.34
C GLY A 65 -6.71 4.67 -3.96
N ILE A 66 -6.55 5.64 -4.87
CA ILE A 66 -7.05 7.01 -4.69
C ILE A 66 -8.57 7.16 -4.94
N GLY A 67 -9.24 6.07 -5.27
CA GLY A 67 -10.68 6.08 -5.57
C GLY A 67 -11.03 6.74 -6.90
N ASN A 68 -12.32 6.91 -7.14
CA ASN A 68 -12.89 7.55 -8.31
C ASN A 68 -13.86 8.64 -7.93
N SER A 69 -13.82 9.76 -8.67
CA SER A 69 -14.75 10.89 -8.56
C SER A 69 -14.83 11.54 -7.18
N LYS A 70 -13.90 11.25 -6.28
CA LYS A 70 -13.85 11.80 -4.90
C LYS A 70 -12.98 13.03 -4.77
N LEU A 71 -12.09 13.27 -5.72
CA LEU A 71 -11.13 14.34 -5.67
C LEU A 71 -11.75 15.64 -6.23
N THR A 72 -11.66 16.71 -5.45
CA THR A 72 -11.93 18.06 -5.95
C THR A 72 -10.84 18.49 -6.94
N GLU A 73 -11.12 19.47 -7.81
CA GLU A 73 -10.13 20.05 -8.72
C GLU A 73 -8.88 20.57 -7.98
N LYS A 74 -9.06 21.10 -6.78
CA LYS A 74 -7.95 21.55 -5.93
C LYS A 74 -7.09 20.38 -5.46
N GLU A 75 -7.69 19.28 -5.02
CA GLU A 75 -6.98 18.07 -4.58
C GLU A 75 -6.27 17.43 -5.77
N ARG A 76 -6.93 17.26 -6.92
CA ARG A 76 -6.29 16.75 -8.15
C ARG A 76 -5.02 17.51 -8.48
N ARG A 77 -5.10 18.85 -8.45
CA ARG A 77 -3.95 19.72 -8.72
C ARG A 77 -2.87 19.60 -7.64
N ASN A 78 -3.25 19.56 -6.35
CA ASN A 78 -2.29 19.55 -5.24
C ASN A 78 -1.53 18.21 -5.16
N PHE A 79 -2.21 17.09 -5.44
CA PHE A 79 -1.61 15.76 -5.45
C PHE A 79 -1.13 15.33 -6.84
N GLY A 80 -1.20 16.22 -7.83
CA GLY A 80 -0.72 15.97 -9.18
C GLY A 80 -1.34 14.69 -9.78
N VAL A 81 -2.66 14.54 -9.65
CA VAL A 81 -3.35 13.33 -10.11
C VAL A 81 -3.43 13.30 -11.62
N ASP A 82 -2.75 12.36 -12.26
CA ASP A 82 -2.80 12.15 -13.70
C ASP A 82 -4.11 11.46 -14.10
N TYR A 83 -4.45 10.38 -13.39
CA TYR A 83 -5.74 9.70 -13.53
C TYR A 83 -6.12 8.99 -12.23
N GLU A 84 -7.42 8.77 -12.06
CA GLU A 84 -8.00 8.10 -10.90
C GLU A 84 -7.97 6.58 -11.06
N SER A 85 -8.52 5.87 -10.07
CA SER A 85 -8.54 4.42 -9.99
C SER A 85 -9.19 3.77 -11.21
N GLN A 86 -8.57 2.68 -11.68
CA GLN A 86 -9.06 1.79 -12.73
C GLN A 86 -9.35 0.38 -12.19
N ILE A 87 -9.50 0.23 -10.86
CA ILE A 87 -9.65 -1.09 -10.22
C ILE A 87 -10.80 -1.88 -10.84
N GLU A 88 -11.98 -1.26 -11.05
CA GLU A 88 -13.13 -1.93 -11.65
C GLU A 88 -12.83 -2.43 -13.07
N VAL A 89 -12.13 -1.62 -13.88
CA VAL A 89 -11.72 -2.02 -15.22
C VAL A 89 -10.74 -3.19 -15.19
N GLU A 90 -9.79 -3.16 -14.24
CA GLU A 90 -8.80 -4.23 -14.09
C GLU A 90 -9.44 -5.53 -13.56
N LEU A 91 -10.39 -5.45 -12.64
CA LEU A 91 -11.17 -6.60 -12.17
C LEU A 91 -12.00 -7.21 -13.30
N ASN A 92 -12.66 -6.39 -14.12
CA ASN A 92 -13.42 -6.87 -15.26
C ASN A 92 -12.57 -7.64 -16.27
N LYS A 93 -11.29 -7.28 -16.47
CA LYS A 93 -10.35 -8.05 -17.31
C LYS A 93 -10.06 -9.46 -16.74
N LEU A 94 -10.26 -9.63 -15.44
CA LEU A 94 -10.13 -10.91 -14.74
C LEU A 94 -11.48 -11.64 -14.61
N ASN A 95 -12.54 -11.14 -15.25
CA ASN A 95 -13.94 -11.58 -15.11
C ASN A 95 -14.46 -11.50 -13.66
N LEU A 96 -14.01 -10.50 -12.92
CA LEU A 96 -14.45 -10.19 -11.57
C LEU A 96 -15.15 -8.84 -11.51
N GLN A 97 -16.07 -8.69 -10.57
CA GLN A 97 -16.73 -7.45 -10.20
C GLN A 97 -16.23 -6.96 -8.84
N LEU A 98 -16.54 -5.72 -8.47
CA LEU A 98 -16.24 -5.15 -7.15
C LEU A 98 -16.86 -5.98 -6.02
N THR A 99 -18.04 -6.55 -6.26
CA THR A 99 -18.78 -7.42 -5.33
C THR A 99 -18.20 -8.82 -5.15
N ASP A 100 -17.24 -9.22 -6.01
CA ASP A 100 -16.55 -10.51 -5.91
C ASP A 100 -15.34 -10.46 -4.97
N ILE A 101 -15.00 -9.28 -4.45
CA ILE A 101 -13.98 -9.14 -3.42
C ILE A 101 -14.57 -9.55 -2.07
N ASP A 102 -13.97 -10.57 -1.45
CA ASP A 102 -14.41 -11.14 -0.18
C ASP A 102 -13.76 -10.44 1.02
N ILE A 103 -12.51 -9.97 0.86
CA ILE A 103 -11.71 -9.40 1.94
C ILE A 103 -10.93 -8.20 1.42
N VAL A 104 -10.91 -7.12 2.19
CA VAL A 104 -10.03 -5.96 2.00
C VAL A 104 -9.10 -5.85 3.21
N LEU A 105 -7.79 -5.81 2.95
CA LEU A 105 -6.75 -5.64 3.94
C LEU A 105 -6.15 -4.23 3.80
N MET A 106 -6.30 -3.39 4.82
CA MET A 106 -5.72 -2.05 4.80
C MET A 106 -4.37 -2.04 5.51
N THR A 107 -3.30 -1.68 4.78
CA THR A 107 -2.00 -1.44 5.40
C THR A 107 -2.06 -0.27 6.36
N HIS A 108 -2.74 0.80 5.94
CA HIS A 108 -3.05 2.00 6.70
C HIS A 108 -4.14 2.82 5.98
N MET A 109 -4.57 3.94 6.58
CA MET A 109 -5.74 4.70 6.12
C MET A 109 -5.41 6.04 5.45
N HIS A 110 -4.16 6.26 4.98
CA HIS A 110 -3.87 7.44 4.17
C HIS A 110 -4.72 7.45 2.90
N PHE A 111 -4.96 8.66 2.37
CA PHE A 111 -5.94 8.88 1.31
C PHE A 111 -5.67 8.05 0.05
N ASP A 112 -4.43 7.85 -0.30
CA ASP A 112 -4.01 7.12 -1.50
C ASP A 112 -4.06 5.60 -1.36
N HIS A 113 -4.32 5.10 -0.16
CA HIS A 113 -4.62 3.69 0.13
C HIS A 113 -6.11 3.46 0.38
N ALA A 114 -6.80 4.42 1.01
CA ALA A 114 -8.14 4.25 1.55
C ALA A 114 -9.27 4.92 0.73
N SER A 115 -8.96 5.77 -0.27
CA SER A 115 -10.02 6.51 -0.96
C SER A 115 -10.93 5.64 -1.81
N GLY A 116 -10.47 4.46 -2.23
CA GLY A 116 -11.30 3.49 -2.93
C GLY A 116 -12.20 2.63 -2.04
N LEU A 117 -12.20 2.82 -0.72
CA LEU A 117 -13.12 2.10 0.20
C LEU A 117 -14.58 2.52 -0.02
N THR A 118 -14.81 3.80 -0.35
CA THR A 118 -16.16 4.36 -0.47
C THR A 118 -16.34 5.18 -1.72
N ASP A 119 -17.58 5.26 -2.19
CA ASP A 119 -18.01 6.22 -3.20
C ASP A 119 -18.22 7.63 -2.58
N ASN A 120 -18.68 8.59 -3.39
CA ASN A 120 -18.97 9.96 -2.95
C ASN A 120 -20.14 10.07 -1.95
N ALA A 121 -21.00 9.09 -1.91
CA ALA A 121 -22.13 9.03 -0.98
C ALA A 121 -21.76 8.32 0.34
N GLY A 122 -20.54 7.79 0.45
CA GLY A 122 -20.08 7.02 1.60
C GLY A 122 -20.49 5.55 1.57
N ASN A 123 -20.98 5.03 0.45
CA ASN A 123 -21.29 3.61 0.32
C ASN A 123 -20.00 2.83 0.09
N ALA A 124 -19.92 1.64 0.69
CA ALA A 124 -18.80 0.73 0.48
C ALA A 124 -18.71 0.30 -1.00
N ILE A 125 -17.55 0.48 -1.61
CA ILE A 125 -17.27 0.03 -2.99
C ILE A 125 -17.23 -1.50 -3.04
N PHE A 126 -16.59 -2.14 -2.08
CA PHE A 126 -16.49 -3.59 -1.96
C PHE A 126 -17.56 -4.09 -0.99
N SER A 127 -18.83 -4.03 -1.42
CA SER A 127 -19.99 -4.18 -0.54
C SER A 127 -20.14 -5.55 0.12
N ASN A 128 -19.51 -6.60 -0.43
CA ASN A 128 -19.53 -7.95 0.15
C ASN A 128 -18.27 -8.25 1.00
N ALA A 129 -17.29 -7.35 0.98
CA ALA A 129 -16.01 -7.62 1.61
C ALA A 129 -16.03 -7.37 3.12
N VAL A 130 -15.35 -8.24 3.86
CA VAL A 130 -14.91 -7.94 5.23
C VAL A 130 -13.62 -7.12 5.18
N HIS A 131 -13.56 -6.03 5.96
CA HIS A 131 -12.44 -5.10 5.97
C HIS A 131 -11.60 -5.27 7.23
N TYR A 132 -10.30 -5.55 7.08
CA TYR A 132 -9.37 -5.68 8.20
C TYR A 132 -8.52 -4.42 8.33
N ILE A 133 -8.55 -3.80 9.50
CA ILE A 133 -7.76 -2.61 9.83
C ILE A 133 -7.17 -2.81 11.23
N GLN A 134 -5.91 -2.40 11.42
CA GLN A 134 -5.32 -2.37 12.76
C GLN A 134 -6.08 -1.35 13.63
N GLN A 135 -6.32 -1.70 14.91
CA GLN A 135 -7.20 -0.90 15.77
C GLN A 135 -6.69 0.52 16.01
N ASP A 136 -5.38 0.71 16.17
CA ASP A 136 -4.79 2.04 16.39
C ASP A 136 -4.85 2.88 15.12
N GLU A 137 -4.72 2.26 13.94
CA GLU A 137 -4.92 2.91 12.65
C GLU A 137 -6.35 3.42 12.50
N TRP A 138 -7.31 2.58 12.86
CA TRP A 138 -8.72 2.98 12.84
C TRP A 138 -9.01 4.11 13.81
N HIS A 139 -8.46 4.06 15.04
CA HIS A 139 -8.65 5.11 16.03
C HIS A 139 -8.02 6.44 15.57
N GLU A 140 -6.81 6.40 15.00
CA GLU A 140 -6.15 7.59 14.49
C GLU A 140 -6.88 8.17 13.27
N PHE A 141 -7.38 7.32 12.37
CA PHE A 141 -8.22 7.75 11.25
C PHE A 141 -9.51 8.45 11.73
N GLN A 142 -10.17 7.96 12.79
CA GLN A 142 -11.37 8.58 13.35
C GLN A 142 -11.06 9.89 14.09
N SER A 143 -9.88 10.06 14.64
CA SER A 143 -9.45 11.23 15.40
C SER A 143 -7.98 11.58 15.12
N PRO A 144 -7.68 12.04 13.90
CA PRO A 144 -6.31 12.26 13.48
C PRO A 144 -5.64 13.39 14.28
N ASN A 145 -4.36 13.20 14.59
CA ASN A 145 -3.55 14.21 15.21
C ASN A 145 -3.27 15.38 14.23
N ILE A 146 -2.67 16.46 14.72
CA ILE A 146 -2.44 17.66 13.93
C ILE A 146 -1.56 17.42 12.68
N ARG A 147 -0.67 16.41 12.73
CA ARG A 147 0.22 16.05 11.64
C ARG A 147 -0.50 15.17 10.62
N SER A 148 -1.16 14.11 11.06
CA SER A 148 -1.80 13.12 10.21
C SER A 148 -3.13 13.58 9.59
N LYS A 149 -3.73 14.67 10.11
CA LYS A 149 -5.03 15.20 9.62
C LYS A 149 -5.05 15.52 8.12
N SER A 150 -3.90 15.81 7.52
CA SER A 150 -3.84 16.12 6.08
C SER A 150 -3.88 14.88 5.18
N THR A 151 -3.54 13.71 5.73
CA THR A 151 -3.46 12.44 5.01
C THR A 151 -4.66 11.53 5.27
N TYR A 152 -5.33 11.70 6.41
CA TYR A 152 -6.58 11.00 6.74
C TYR A 152 -7.79 11.83 6.33
N TRP A 153 -8.53 11.34 5.34
CA TRP A 153 -9.67 12.08 4.80
C TRP A 153 -11.00 11.54 5.35
N GLU A 154 -11.73 12.39 6.07
CA GLU A 154 -13.05 12.06 6.63
C GLU A 154 -14.01 11.51 5.56
N LYS A 155 -13.94 11.99 4.32
CA LYS A 155 -14.75 11.51 3.19
C LYS A 155 -14.49 10.04 2.81
N ASN A 156 -13.46 9.40 3.36
CA ASN A 156 -13.19 7.98 3.20
C ASN A 156 -13.92 7.13 4.27
N ASN A 157 -14.57 7.76 5.23
CA ASN A 157 -15.43 7.07 6.17
C ASN A 157 -16.76 6.69 5.49
N GLY A 158 -17.31 5.51 5.81
CA GLY A 158 -18.55 5.07 5.17
C GLY A 158 -19.10 3.75 5.68
N THR A 159 -19.99 3.16 4.90
CA THR A 159 -20.76 1.97 5.31
C THR A 159 -19.92 0.69 5.40
N PHE A 160 -18.70 0.65 4.86
CA PHE A 160 -17.79 -0.49 5.00
C PHE A 160 -17.49 -0.83 6.47
N LYS A 161 -17.63 0.15 7.37
CA LYS A 161 -17.44 -0.04 8.82
C LYS A 161 -18.42 -1.05 9.44
N ASP A 162 -19.53 -1.34 8.79
CA ASP A 162 -20.48 -2.36 9.23
C ASP A 162 -19.91 -3.79 9.02
N GLN A 163 -18.85 -3.91 8.21
CA GLN A 163 -18.12 -5.14 7.91
C GLN A 163 -16.64 -5.04 8.33
N LEU A 164 -16.35 -4.20 9.33
CA LEU A 164 -15.01 -3.95 9.80
C LEU A 164 -14.59 -4.94 10.88
N ILE A 165 -13.40 -5.50 10.75
CA ILE A 165 -12.71 -6.26 11.78
C ILE A 165 -11.46 -5.50 12.20
N LEU A 166 -11.41 -5.10 13.46
CA LEU A 166 -10.22 -4.50 14.06
C LEU A 166 -9.37 -5.58 14.72
N PHE A 167 -8.06 -5.43 14.58
CA PHE A 167 -7.10 -6.35 15.21
C PHE A 167 -5.98 -5.59 15.93
N ASP A 168 -5.35 -6.26 16.88
CA ASP A 168 -4.15 -5.79 17.56
C ASP A 168 -3.00 -6.78 17.31
N GLY A 169 -1.77 -6.24 17.15
CA GLY A 169 -0.59 -7.06 16.94
C GLY A 169 -0.59 -7.78 15.59
N GLU A 170 -0.94 -9.05 15.57
CA GLU A 170 -0.97 -9.90 14.36
C GLU A 170 -2.31 -10.64 14.25
N ILE A 171 -2.79 -10.80 13.01
CA ILE A 171 -3.99 -11.60 12.72
C ILE A 171 -3.78 -12.49 11.50
N ALA A 172 -4.20 -13.75 11.59
CA ALA A 172 -4.32 -14.65 10.45
C ALA A 172 -5.62 -14.35 9.69
N ILE A 173 -5.52 -14.10 8.40
CA ILE A 173 -6.66 -13.81 7.51
C ILE A 173 -7.23 -15.12 6.97
N CYS A 174 -6.38 -15.93 6.39
CA CYS A 174 -6.67 -17.29 5.94
C CYS A 174 -5.36 -18.10 5.94
N PRO A 175 -5.39 -19.41 5.67
CA PRO A 175 -4.17 -20.20 5.58
C PRO A 175 -3.16 -19.59 4.59
N GLY A 176 -1.99 -19.19 5.08
CA GLY A 176 -0.91 -18.59 4.30
C GLY A 176 -0.96 -17.07 4.16
N ILE A 177 -1.97 -16.37 4.67
CA ILE A 177 -2.03 -14.90 4.64
C ILE A 177 -2.28 -14.37 6.05
N ARG A 178 -1.42 -13.43 6.50
CA ARG A 178 -1.56 -12.75 7.78
C ARG A 178 -1.17 -11.28 7.68
N MET A 179 -1.74 -10.47 8.55
CA MET A 179 -1.36 -9.07 8.77
C MET A 179 -0.60 -8.94 10.08
N GLN A 180 0.39 -8.05 10.09
CA GLN A 180 1.21 -7.77 11.28
C GLN A 180 1.36 -6.25 11.45
N HIS A 181 1.02 -5.76 12.63
CA HIS A 181 1.24 -4.38 13.03
C HIS A 181 2.74 -4.06 13.11
N THR A 182 3.13 -2.91 12.59
CA THR A 182 4.51 -2.41 12.63
C THR A 182 4.58 -0.99 13.20
N GLY A 183 3.53 -0.19 12.98
CA GLY A 183 3.60 1.24 13.19
C GLY A 183 4.64 1.91 12.26
N GLY A 184 5.11 3.09 12.63
CA GLY A 184 6.20 3.80 11.95
C GLY A 184 5.68 4.82 10.94
N HIS A 185 5.22 4.40 9.78
CA HIS A 185 4.66 5.30 8.78
C HIS A 185 3.39 6.00 9.30
N SER A 186 2.44 5.24 9.82
CA SER A 186 1.36 5.70 10.67
C SER A 186 1.39 4.94 12.00
N PHE A 187 0.54 5.30 12.97
CA PHE A 187 0.56 4.64 14.27
C PHE A 187 0.16 3.16 14.17
N GLY A 188 -0.88 2.85 13.41
CA GLY A 188 -1.39 1.50 13.21
C GLY A 188 -0.94 0.83 11.91
N HIS A 189 0.08 1.37 11.22
CA HIS A 189 0.58 0.78 9.97
C HIS A 189 0.85 -0.73 10.11
N SER A 190 0.48 -1.50 9.10
CA SER A 190 0.61 -2.96 9.08
C SER A 190 1.19 -3.46 7.77
N ILE A 191 1.86 -4.61 7.82
CA ILE A 191 2.37 -5.34 6.67
C ILE A 191 1.53 -6.58 6.40
N ILE A 192 1.59 -7.08 5.16
CA ILE A 192 0.92 -8.32 4.77
C ILE A 192 1.97 -9.36 4.37
N ILE A 193 1.88 -10.53 4.98
CA ILE A 193 2.78 -11.66 4.77
C ILE A 193 2.00 -12.77 4.08
N ILE A 194 2.56 -13.29 2.97
CA ILE A 194 1.90 -14.25 2.08
C ILE A 194 2.81 -15.45 1.90
N GLU A 195 2.33 -16.64 2.21
CA GLU A 195 3.09 -17.88 2.11
C GLU A 195 2.21 -19.01 1.53
N SER A 196 2.68 -19.68 0.50
CA SER A 196 1.94 -20.78 -0.13
C SER A 196 2.91 -21.78 -0.73
N GLU A 197 2.82 -23.05 -0.33
CA GLU A 197 3.62 -24.16 -0.88
C GLU A 197 5.14 -23.91 -0.91
N GLY A 198 5.66 -23.23 0.11
CA GLY A 198 7.08 -22.87 0.21
C GLY A 198 7.48 -21.60 -0.53
N GLU A 199 6.61 -21.03 -1.37
CA GLU A 199 6.77 -19.71 -1.95
C GLU A 199 6.34 -18.63 -0.97
N LYS A 200 7.03 -17.48 -0.97
CA LYS A 200 6.87 -16.44 0.04
C LYS A 200 6.91 -15.04 -0.56
N ALA A 201 5.97 -14.20 -0.15
CA ALA A 201 5.96 -12.77 -0.49
C ALA A 201 5.58 -11.91 0.73
N VAL A 202 6.00 -10.67 0.72
CA VAL A 202 5.62 -9.67 1.73
C VAL A 202 5.32 -8.34 1.05
N HIS A 203 4.26 -7.68 1.51
CA HIS A 203 4.00 -6.28 1.22
C HIS A 203 4.27 -5.47 2.48
N LEU A 204 5.31 -4.62 2.42
CA LEU A 204 5.74 -3.82 3.58
C LEU A 204 5.02 -2.47 3.69
N GLY A 205 4.02 -2.22 2.81
CA GLY A 205 3.34 -0.93 2.77
C GLY A 205 4.32 0.24 2.66
N ASP A 206 4.00 1.33 3.30
CA ASP A 206 4.75 2.57 3.19
C ASP A 206 5.97 2.69 4.12
N ILE A 207 6.24 1.67 4.94
CA ILE A 207 7.57 1.54 5.56
C ILE A 207 8.64 1.33 4.47
N PHE A 208 8.29 0.66 3.36
CA PHE A 208 9.17 0.42 2.23
C PHE A 208 8.43 0.70 0.90
N PRO A 209 8.14 1.99 0.59
CA PRO A 209 7.22 2.35 -0.49
C PRO A 209 7.75 2.01 -1.89
N THR A 210 9.07 2.13 -2.14
CA THR A 210 9.68 1.86 -3.45
C THR A 210 11.04 1.19 -3.31
N THR A 211 11.55 0.59 -4.39
CA THR A 211 12.90 0.01 -4.45
C THR A 211 14.02 1.02 -4.18
N ALA A 212 13.76 2.32 -4.31
CA ALA A 212 14.72 3.37 -3.95
C ALA A 212 14.96 3.48 -2.44
N HIS A 213 14.02 3.00 -1.61
CA HIS A 213 14.05 3.12 -0.14
C HIS A 213 14.77 1.95 0.55
N THR A 214 15.67 1.24 -0.11
CA THR A 214 16.44 0.10 0.48
C THR A 214 17.36 0.49 1.64
N ASN A 215 17.78 1.76 1.72
CA ASN A 215 18.48 2.26 2.90
C ASN A 215 17.47 2.53 4.02
N PRO A 216 17.59 1.93 5.21
CA PRO A 216 16.65 2.15 6.31
C PRO A 216 16.46 3.62 6.69
N LEU A 217 17.49 4.45 6.53
CA LEU A 217 17.44 5.89 6.83
C LEU A 217 16.63 6.71 5.79
N TRP A 218 16.29 6.11 4.65
CA TRP A 218 15.48 6.76 3.63
C TRP A 218 14.01 6.54 3.96
N VAL A 219 13.48 7.40 4.82
CA VAL A 219 12.07 7.44 5.22
C VAL A 219 11.38 8.63 4.59
N THR A 220 10.08 8.59 4.46
CA THR A 220 9.32 9.68 3.89
C THR A 220 9.11 10.81 4.91
N ALA A 221 8.84 12.03 4.45
CA ALA A 221 8.40 13.12 5.33
C ALA A 221 6.99 12.87 5.86
N TYR A 222 6.26 11.90 5.31
CA TYR A 222 4.92 11.50 5.77
C TYR A 222 4.98 10.49 6.93
N ASP A 223 6.14 9.91 7.23
CA ASP A 223 6.28 9.01 8.38
C ASP A 223 6.03 9.79 9.68
N ASP A 224 4.96 9.44 10.39
CA ASP A 224 4.61 10.10 11.65
C ASP A 224 5.57 9.69 12.78
N TYR A 225 6.13 8.48 12.71
CA TYR A 225 7.07 7.91 13.69
C TYR A 225 8.37 7.45 12.98
N PRO A 226 9.17 8.38 12.42
CA PRO A 226 10.27 8.04 11.51
C PRO A 226 11.33 7.15 12.16
N MET A 227 11.59 7.28 13.47
CA MET A 227 12.53 6.40 14.16
C MET A 227 12.01 4.96 14.28
N GLN A 228 10.70 4.78 14.38
CA GLN A 228 10.08 3.46 14.36
C GLN A 228 10.14 2.87 12.94
N SER A 229 9.81 3.64 11.91
CA SER A 229 9.94 3.24 10.50
C SER A 229 11.35 2.75 10.19
N ILE A 230 12.39 3.48 10.62
CA ILE A 230 13.80 3.09 10.43
C ILE A 230 14.07 1.71 11.04
N ARG A 231 13.70 1.53 12.32
CA ARG A 231 13.94 0.27 13.06
C ARG A 231 13.19 -0.91 12.45
N GLU A 232 11.91 -0.71 12.16
CA GLU A 232 11.07 -1.76 11.56
C GLU A 232 11.54 -2.12 10.15
N LYS A 233 11.86 -1.13 9.32
CA LYS A 233 12.43 -1.38 7.99
C LYS A 233 13.73 -2.18 8.06
N GLU A 234 14.66 -1.80 8.94
CA GLU A 234 15.94 -2.51 9.09
C GLU A 234 15.73 -3.97 9.51
N ARG A 235 14.88 -4.17 10.53
CA ARG A 235 14.55 -5.51 11.07
C ARG A 235 13.84 -6.38 10.03
N LEU A 236 12.75 -5.87 9.44
CA LEU A 236 11.89 -6.62 8.52
C LEU A 236 12.60 -6.89 7.20
N PHE A 237 13.27 -5.89 6.63
CA PHE A 237 13.98 -6.04 5.37
C PHE A 237 15.06 -7.11 5.48
N THR A 238 15.85 -7.08 6.56
CA THR A 238 16.87 -8.10 6.83
C THR A 238 16.25 -9.49 6.99
N TYR A 239 15.19 -9.61 7.80
CA TYR A 239 14.50 -10.89 8.02
C TYR A 239 13.97 -11.48 6.72
N PHE A 240 13.22 -10.72 5.94
CA PHE A 240 12.56 -11.23 4.73
C PHE A 240 13.56 -11.52 3.59
N ILE A 241 14.68 -10.79 3.49
CA ILE A 241 15.77 -11.15 2.56
C ILE A 241 16.34 -12.53 2.93
N HIS A 242 16.70 -12.76 4.19
CA HIS A 242 17.28 -14.04 4.65
C HIS A 242 16.31 -15.21 4.45
N GLN A 243 15.02 -14.96 4.48
CA GLN A 243 13.97 -15.96 4.23
C GLN A 243 13.56 -16.09 2.76
N ASN A 244 14.24 -15.36 1.84
CA ASN A 244 14.03 -15.39 0.39
C ASN A 244 12.62 -15.00 -0.06
N TYR A 245 12.03 -13.97 0.57
CA TYR A 245 10.72 -13.44 0.19
C TYR A 245 10.78 -12.59 -1.08
N TRP A 246 9.70 -12.61 -1.87
CA TRP A 246 9.35 -11.55 -2.78
C TRP A 246 8.87 -10.33 -2.00
N PHE A 247 9.33 -9.12 -2.38
CA PHE A 247 8.83 -7.85 -1.88
C PHE A 247 7.87 -7.28 -2.90
N LEU A 248 6.60 -7.11 -2.53
CA LEU A 248 5.55 -6.54 -3.38
C LEU A 248 5.46 -5.05 -3.15
N PHE A 249 5.37 -4.26 -4.21
CA PHE A 249 5.33 -2.81 -4.13
C PHE A 249 4.00 -2.22 -4.59
N TYR A 250 3.53 -1.26 -3.82
CA TYR A 250 2.37 -0.45 -4.12
C TYR A 250 2.76 0.80 -4.94
N HIS A 251 3.83 1.47 -4.57
CA HIS A 251 4.24 2.77 -5.10
C HIS A 251 5.43 2.75 -6.07
N ASP A 252 6.09 1.63 -6.30
CA ASP A 252 7.24 1.62 -7.19
C ASP A 252 6.83 1.83 -8.65
N GLU A 253 7.50 2.73 -9.37
CA GLU A 253 7.20 3.07 -10.75
C GLU A 253 7.55 1.93 -11.73
N ASN A 254 8.56 1.12 -11.42
CA ASN A 254 9.14 0.14 -12.33
C ASN A 254 8.81 -1.31 -11.98
N TYR A 255 8.70 -1.61 -10.68
CA TYR A 255 8.60 -2.99 -10.20
C TYR A 255 7.30 -3.24 -9.45
N PHE A 256 6.65 -4.33 -9.81
CA PHE A 256 5.58 -4.91 -8.99
C PHE A 256 6.15 -5.75 -7.84
N ALA A 257 7.16 -6.58 -8.14
CA ALA A 257 7.78 -7.44 -7.14
C ALA A 257 9.29 -7.56 -7.40
N VAL A 258 10.09 -7.68 -6.34
CA VAL A 258 11.51 -7.98 -6.45
C VAL A 258 11.95 -8.98 -5.38
N LYS A 259 13.03 -9.72 -5.67
CA LYS A 259 13.84 -10.42 -4.66
C LYS A 259 15.18 -9.73 -4.50
N TYR A 260 15.68 -9.72 -3.27
CA TYR A 260 16.98 -9.16 -2.95
C TYR A 260 17.97 -10.24 -2.48
N ASP A 261 19.25 -10.05 -2.78
CA ASP A 261 20.33 -10.78 -2.12
C ASP A 261 20.69 -10.13 -0.76
N ASN A 262 21.58 -10.78 0.00
CA ASN A 262 22.04 -10.27 1.30
C ASN A 262 22.82 -8.95 1.20
N LYS A 263 23.22 -8.51 0.00
CA LYS A 263 23.85 -7.21 -0.27
C LYS A 263 22.81 -6.16 -0.69
N LYS A 264 21.54 -6.52 -0.66
CA LYS A 264 20.39 -5.67 -1.06
C LYS A 264 20.39 -5.34 -2.57
N ASN A 265 21.02 -6.17 -3.41
CA ASN A 265 20.88 -6.07 -4.87
C ASN A 265 19.63 -6.83 -5.30
N ILE A 266 18.91 -6.30 -6.29
CA ILE A 266 17.80 -7.00 -6.94
C ILE A 266 18.39 -8.18 -7.73
N VAL A 267 17.95 -9.40 -7.41
CA VAL A 267 18.38 -10.65 -8.08
C VAL A 267 17.28 -11.27 -8.92
N ASP A 268 16.03 -10.88 -8.69
CA ASP A 268 14.87 -11.29 -9.48
C ASP A 268 13.80 -10.20 -9.41
N SER A 269 12.99 -10.07 -10.48
CA SER A 269 11.99 -9.01 -10.54
C SER A 269 10.83 -9.33 -11.46
N VAL A 270 9.67 -8.78 -11.11
CA VAL A 270 8.48 -8.68 -11.95
C VAL A 270 8.24 -7.19 -12.19
N SER A 271 8.43 -6.78 -13.45
CA SER A 271 8.17 -5.39 -13.83
C SER A 271 6.67 -5.07 -13.81
N ARG A 272 6.36 -3.79 -13.65
CA ARG A 272 5.01 -3.27 -13.90
C ARG A 272 4.66 -3.41 -15.39
N LYS A 273 3.39 -3.66 -15.65
CA LYS A 273 2.84 -3.72 -17.01
C LYS A 273 2.25 -2.38 -17.42
#